data_c50268debfb78820a3cee5eb92020436
#
_entry.id   c50268debfb78820a3cee5eb92020436
#
_cell.length_a   1.000
_cell.length_b   1.000
_cell.length_c   1.000
_cell.angle_alpha   90.00
_cell.angle_beta   90.00
_cell.angle_gamma   90.00
#
_symmetry.space_group_name_H-M   'P 1'
#
loop_
_entity.id
_entity.type
_entity.pdbx_description
1 polymer ?
#
loop_
_entity_poly.entity_id
_entity_poly.type
_entity_poly.pdbx_seq_one_letter_code
_entity_poly.pdbx_strand_id
1 'polypeptide(L)'
;MATVDIKTAALILDRALIEAAPVEDEIAAIIATVLRGTHKTYRYILVNALLAKATNQKVDALSLQKGDGKGGKFDARTLCHKVIVPFEKLKLPGCLGDSNEPFLNKPARFVSLSVNNAVRAGKDKETLENLITVLSQIQTSESAYKYLKSAMVVLVSNHEEYLKKFAIGDALIDVSEFSQLVLDYIYKITDHTMEGEVCPLVVAELEQLYLGKDFKVLSSYGHIRDLKKKEFSIDVDK
;
A
#
# COMPACT_ATOMS: atom_id res chain seq x y z
N MET A 1 -3.69 4.04 -27.51
CA MET A 1 -3.86 3.77 -26.07
C MET A 1 -2.62 3.04 -25.59
N ALA A 2 -2.00 3.49 -24.51
CA ALA A 2 -0.94 2.71 -23.89
C ALA A 2 -1.58 1.60 -23.05
N THR A 3 -1.23 0.35 -23.32
CA THR A 3 -1.73 -0.79 -22.56
C THR A 3 -0.65 -1.22 -21.59
N VAL A 4 -0.99 -1.35 -20.31
CA VAL A 4 -0.13 -1.91 -19.28
C VAL A 4 -0.61 -3.34 -19.01
N ASP A 5 0.23 -4.31 -19.35
CA ASP A 5 -0.07 -5.71 -19.06
C ASP A 5 0.10 -5.99 -17.56
N ILE A 6 -0.96 -6.46 -16.93
CA ILE A 6 -1.04 -6.64 -15.48
C ILE A 6 -0.06 -7.73 -14.99
N LYS A 7 0.12 -8.81 -15.74
CA LYS A 7 1.03 -9.89 -15.35
C LYS A 7 2.48 -9.43 -15.44
N THR A 8 2.83 -8.75 -16.53
CA THR A 8 4.16 -8.17 -16.71
C THR A 8 4.45 -7.11 -15.65
N ALA A 9 3.48 -6.26 -15.32
CA ALA A 9 3.63 -5.26 -14.27
C ALA A 9 3.89 -5.90 -12.89
N ALA A 10 3.16 -6.95 -12.55
CA ALA A 10 3.38 -7.68 -11.29
C ALA A 10 4.80 -8.26 -11.22
N LEU A 11 5.28 -8.88 -12.31
CA LEU A 11 6.65 -9.43 -12.39
C LEU A 11 7.71 -8.33 -12.26
N ILE A 12 7.49 -7.17 -12.90
CA ILE A 12 8.41 -6.03 -12.80
C ILE A 12 8.44 -5.48 -11.37
N LEU A 13 7.30 -5.41 -10.69
CA LEU A 13 7.22 -4.94 -9.31
C LEU A 13 7.92 -5.89 -8.34
N ASP A 14 7.68 -7.19 -8.44
CA ASP A 14 8.36 -8.23 -7.65
C ASP A 14 9.87 -8.21 -7.89
N ARG A 15 10.28 -8.09 -9.15
CA ARG A 15 11.69 -7.98 -9.52
C ARG A 15 12.34 -6.70 -8.97
N ALA A 16 11.63 -5.57 -9.01
CA ALA A 16 12.14 -4.31 -8.46
C ALA A 16 12.36 -4.40 -6.95
N LEU A 17 11.56 -5.18 -6.22
CA LEU A 17 11.78 -5.45 -4.80
C LEU A 17 13.05 -6.28 -4.57
N ILE A 18 13.25 -7.33 -5.35
CA ILE A 18 14.44 -8.21 -5.26
C ILE A 18 15.72 -7.43 -5.61
N GLU A 19 15.66 -6.58 -6.63
CA GLU A 19 16.77 -5.77 -7.12
C GLU A 19 16.82 -4.37 -6.47
N ALA A 20 16.14 -4.17 -5.33
CA ALA A 20 16.07 -2.87 -4.67
C ALA A 20 17.48 -2.31 -4.42
N ALA A 21 17.74 -1.12 -4.93
CA ALA A 21 19.03 -0.47 -4.82
C ALA A 21 18.85 1.05 -4.72
N PRO A 22 19.55 1.73 -3.82
CA PRO A 22 19.47 3.17 -3.69
C PRO A 22 20.04 3.87 -4.92
N VAL A 23 19.50 5.03 -5.23
CA VAL A 23 20.03 5.96 -6.21
C VAL A 23 20.29 7.27 -5.50
N GLU A 24 21.50 7.83 -5.70
CA GLU A 24 21.94 9.06 -5.07
C GLU A 24 21.86 10.22 -6.06
N ASP A 25 20.64 10.66 -6.36
CA ASP A 25 20.39 11.85 -7.17
C ASP A 25 19.17 12.64 -6.65
N GLU A 26 18.97 13.82 -7.17
CA GLU A 26 17.88 14.74 -6.76
C GLU A 26 16.49 14.09 -6.98
N ILE A 27 16.31 13.37 -8.07
CA ILE A 27 15.04 12.69 -8.37
C ILE A 27 14.73 11.65 -7.30
N ALA A 28 15.70 10.83 -6.93
CA ALA A 28 15.55 9.82 -5.88
C ALA A 28 15.26 10.45 -4.51
N ALA A 29 15.88 11.58 -4.19
CA ALA A 29 15.61 12.33 -2.96
C ALA A 29 14.17 12.83 -2.91
N ILE A 30 13.64 13.36 -4.03
CA ILE A 30 12.25 13.82 -4.11
C ILE A 30 11.29 12.60 -4.02
N ILE A 31 11.60 11.48 -4.69
CA ILE A 31 10.83 10.22 -4.56
C ILE A 31 10.73 9.79 -3.10
N ALA A 32 11.85 9.79 -2.38
CA ALA A 32 11.87 9.43 -0.96
C ALA A 32 11.01 10.40 -0.12
N THR A 33 11.05 11.70 -0.42
CA THR A 33 10.22 12.71 0.24
C THR A 33 8.73 12.44 0.03
N VAL A 34 8.31 12.14 -1.20
CA VAL A 34 6.90 11.79 -1.51
C VAL A 34 6.47 10.52 -0.79
N LEU A 35 7.31 9.47 -0.79
CA LEU A 35 6.99 8.17 -0.17
C LEU A 35 6.96 8.23 1.37
N ARG A 36 7.72 9.12 2.00
CA ARG A 36 7.69 9.38 3.44
C ARG A 36 6.66 10.44 3.83
N GLY A 37 6.13 11.19 2.86
CA GLY A 37 5.13 12.23 3.09
C GLY A 37 3.85 11.68 3.72
N THR A 38 3.06 12.54 4.35
CA THR A 38 1.83 12.16 5.06
C THR A 38 0.66 11.83 4.13
N HIS A 39 0.73 12.25 2.86
CA HIS A 39 -0.36 12.08 1.90
C HIS A 39 -0.28 10.72 1.20
N LYS A 40 -0.97 9.74 1.74
CA LYS A 40 -0.95 8.34 1.27
C LYS A 40 -1.23 8.20 -0.25
N THR A 41 -2.23 8.91 -0.78
CA THR A 41 -2.62 8.81 -2.20
C THR A 41 -1.48 9.14 -3.15
N TYR A 42 -0.62 10.10 -2.82
CA TYR A 42 0.53 10.45 -3.68
C TYR A 42 1.58 9.35 -3.73
N ARG A 43 1.74 8.58 -2.66
CA ARG A 43 2.64 7.41 -2.65
C ARG A 43 2.18 6.37 -3.69
N TYR A 44 0.88 6.06 -3.71
CA TYR A 44 0.30 5.12 -4.69
C TYR A 44 0.40 5.65 -6.11
N ILE A 45 0.13 6.95 -6.34
CA ILE A 45 0.27 7.57 -7.66
C ILE A 45 1.70 7.45 -8.16
N LEU A 46 2.70 7.75 -7.32
CA LEU A 46 4.11 7.67 -7.67
C LEU A 46 4.50 6.26 -8.10
N VAL A 47 4.26 5.26 -7.24
CA VAL A 47 4.62 3.86 -7.53
C VAL A 47 3.86 3.34 -8.76
N ASN A 48 2.59 3.71 -8.91
CA ASN A 48 1.78 3.34 -10.08
C ASN A 48 2.35 3.90 -11.39
N ALA A 49 2.72 5.17 -11.40
CA ALA A 49 3.28 5.83 -12.59
C ALA A 49 4.65 5.25 -12.97
N LEU A 50 5.53 5.02 -11.97
CA LEU A 50 6.84 4.38 -12.20
C LEU A 50 6.67 2.97 -12.76
N LEU A 51 5.80 2.16 -12.17
CA LEU A 51 5.52 0.80 -12.61
C LEU A 51 4.92 0.76 -14.02
N ALA A 52 3.93 1.61 -14.29
CA ALA A 52 3.30 1.69 -15.60
C ALA A 52 4.30 2.07 -16.70
N LYS A 53 5.15 3.06 -16.44
CA LYS A 53 6.19 3.52 -17.36
C LYS A 53 7.30 2.48 -17.54
N ALA A 54 7.71 1.79 -16.48
CA ALA A 54 8.65 0.68 -16.55
C ALA A 54 8.10 -0.49 -17.37
N THR A 55 6.79 -0.74 -17.30
CA THR A 55 6.13 -1.81 -18.05
C THR A 55 5.94 -1.44 -19.53
N ASN A 56 5.63 -0.18 -19.83
CA ASN A 56 5.41 0.29 -21.20
C ASN A 56 5.86 1.74 -21.37
N GLN A 57 6.93 1.94 -22.15
CA GLN A 57 7.52 3.26 -22.39
C GLN A 57 6.53 4.29 -23.00
N LYS A 58 5.49 3.84 -23.70
CA LYS A 58 4.48 4.72 -24.30
C LYS A 58 3.51 5.32 -23.29
N VAL A 59 3.55 4.87 -22.02
CA VAL A 59 2.72 5.42 -20.96
C VAL A 59 3.12 6.86 -20.66
N ASP A 60 2.11 7.72 -20.51
CA ASP A 60 2.27 9.04 -19.91
C ASP A 60 2.23 8.88 -18.37
N ALA A 61 3.37 9.16 -17.72
CA ALA A 61 3.52 9.01 -16.28
C ALA A 61 2.61 9.95 -15.46
N LEU A 62 2.11 11.04 -16.06
CA LEU A 62 1.15 11.93 -15.43
C LEU A 62 -0.32 11.48 -15.59
N SER A 63 -0.57 10.41 -16.33
CA SER A 63 -1.92 9.89 -16.52
C SER A 63 -2.44 9.20 -15.27
N LEU A 64 -3.68 9.52 -14.87
CA LEU A 64 -4.38 8.89 -13.75
C LEU A 64 -5.57 8.03 -14.19
N GLN A 65 -6.13 8.34 -15.35
CA GLN A 65 -7.27 7.62 -15.90
C GLN A 65 -7.09 7.44 -17.42
N LYS A 66 -7.74 6.40 -17.92
CA LYS A 66 -7.73 6.05 -19.33
C LYS A 66 -8.19 7.19 -20.25
N GLY A 67 -9.19 7.98 -19.80
CA GLY A 67 -9.77 9.08 -20.59
C GLY A 67 -10.17 8.62 -21.99
N ASP A 68 -9.75 9.40 -23.00
CA ASP A 68 -9.92 9.10 -24.44
C ASP A 68 -8.88 8.11 -24.98
N GLY A 69 -7.96 7.65 -24.16
CA GLY A 69 -6.87 6.72 -24.52
C GLY A 69 -5.76 7.30 -25.38
N LYS A 70 -5.77 8.62 -25.67
CA LYS A 70 -4.73 9.30 -26.47
C LYS A 70 -3.55 9.71 -25.57
N GLY A 71 -2.42 10.05 -26.18
CA GLY A 71 -1.27 10.63 -25.49
C GLY A 71 -0.65 9.75 -24.40
N GLY A 72 -0.68 8.42 -24.55
CA GLY A 72 -0.09 7.52 -23.55
C GLY A 72 -0.96 7.26 -22.32
N LYS A 73 -2.20 7.73 -22.30
CA LYS A 73 -3.13 7.49 -21.18
C LYS A 73 -3.42 6.00 -20.99
N PHE A 74 -3.49 5.57 -19.75
CA PHE A 74 -3.74 4.19 -19.35
C PHE A 74 -4.70 4.10 -18.15
N ASP A 75 -5.13 2.91 -17.80
CA ASP A 75 -6.00 2.67 -16.65
C ASP A 75 -5.15 2.48 -15.37
N ALA A 76 -4.78 3.61 -14.76
CA ALA A 76 -3.96 3.62 -13.55
C ALA A 76 -4.70 3.01 -12.35
N ARG A 77 -6.03 3.18 -12.26
CA ARG A 77 -6.83 2.60 -11.19
C ARG A 77 -6.81 1.07 -11.24
N THR A 78 -7.01 0.49 -12.42
CA THR A 78 -6.95 -0.98 -12.58
C THR A 78 -5.57 -1.52 -12.26
N LEU A 79 -4.48 -0.85 -12.68
CA LEU A 79 -3.13 -1.25 -12.33
C LEU A 79 -2.92 -1.22 -10.81
N CYS A 80 -3.31 -0.13 -10.16
CA CYS A 80 -3.18 0.01 -8.71
C CYS A 80 -3.92 -1.11 -7.97
N HIS A 81 -5.17 -1.34 -8.31
CA HIS A 81 -6.03 -2.33 -7.66
C HIS A 81 -5.57 -3.78 -7.85
N LYS A 82 -5.12 -4.11 -9.07
CA LYS A 82 -4.77 -5.49 -9.40
C LYS A 82 -3.31 -5.85 -9.11
N VAL A 83 -2.44 -4.87 -8.94
CA VAL A 83 -1.00 -5.11 -8.74
C VAL A 83 -0.49 -4.48 -7.46
N ILE A 84 -0.62 -3.16 -7.29
CA ILE A 84 0.06 -2.45 -6.19
C ILE A 84 -0.58 -2.74 -4.84
N VAL A 85 -1.91 -2.69 -4.74
CA VAL A 85 -2.62 -2.99 -3.48
C VAL A 85 -2.40 -4.43 -3.04
N PRO A 86 -2.52 -5.47 -3.91
CA PRO A 86 -2.15 -6.83 -3.54
C PRO A 86 -0.68 -6.99 -3.16
N PHE A 87 0.24 -6.35 -3.88
CA PHE A 87 1.66 -6.37 -3.56
C PHE A 87 1.92 -5.80 -2.16
N GLU A 88 1.37 -4.63 -1.84
CA GLU A 88 1.51 -4.03 -0.51
C GLU A 88 1.01 -5.00 0.57
N LYS A 89 -0.20 -5.53 0.42
CA LYS A 89 -0.80 -6.44 1.42
C LYS A 89 0.00 -7.72 1.64
N LEU A 90 0.55 -8.29 0.58
CA LEU A 90 1.22 -9.59 0.63
C LEU A 90 2.72 -9.52 0.90
N LYS A 91 3.39 -8.46 0.44
CA LYS A 91 4.86 -8.37 0.48
C LYS A 91 5.37 -7.34 1.48
N LEU A 92 4.76 -6.16 1.53
CA LEU A 92 5.20 -5.04 2.35
C LEU A 92 4.01 -4.32 3.01
N PRO A 93 3.26 -4.97 3.92
CA PRO A 93 2.11 -4.36 4.59
C PRO A 93 2.41 -2.97 5.14
N GLY A 94 1.52 -2.02 4.87
CA GLY A 94 1.58 -0.64 5.35
C GLY A 94 2.61 0.27 4.69
N CYS A 95 3.42 -0.23 3.74
CA CYS A 95 4.50 0.55 3.12
C CYS A 95 4.01 1.80 2.36
N LEU A 96 2.82 1.74 1.77
CA LEU A 96 2.18 2.86 1.07
C LEU A 96 1.09 3.53 1.93
N GLY A 97 0.60 2.87 2.96
CA GLY A 97 -0.38 3.40 3.89
C GLY A 97 -1.67 2.60 3.98
N ASP A 98 -1.68 1.37 3.47
CA ASP A 98 -2.72 0.37 3.65
C ASP A 98 -4.11 0.84 3.19
N SER A 99 -4.19 1.35 1.96
CA SER A 99 -5.44 1.80 1.34
C SER A 99 -5.95 0.80 0.31
N ASN A 100 -7.19 0.35 0.46
CA ASN A 100 -7.81 -0.55 -0.50
C ASN A 100 -8.20 0.15 -1.81
N GLU A 101 -8.55 1.43 -1.75
CA GLU A 101 -9.03 2.20 -2.90
C GLU A 101 -8.35 3.58 -3.01
N PRO A 102 -7.01 3.62 -3.18
CA PRO A 102 -6.29 4.90 -3.17
C PRO A 102 -6.71 5.83 -4.32
N PHE A 103 -7.15 5.27 -5.46
CA PHE A 103 -7.59 6.02 -6.64
C PHE A 103 -9.03 6.54 -6.56
N LEU A 104 -9.76 6.27 -5.49
CA LEU A 104 -11.03 6.95 -5.19
C LEU A 104 -10.83 8.33 -4.54
N ASN A 105 -9.65 8.61 -4.02
CA ASN A 105 -9.34 9.88 -3.39
C ASN A 105 -9.19 11.01 -4.43
N LYS A 106 -9.54 12.22 -4.03
CA LYS A 106 -9.65 13.37 -4.94
C LYS A 106 -8.41 13.62 -5.82
N PRO A 107 -7.15 13.54 -5.34
CA PRO A 107 -5.99 13.76 -6.21
C PRO A 107 -5.91 12.81 -7.39
N ALA A 108 -6.40 11.57 -7.25
CA ALA A 108 -6.34 10.54 -8.29
C ALA A 108 -7.60 10.45 -9.18
N ARG A 109 -8.63 11.25 -8.92
CA ARG A 109 -9.88 11.23 -9.70
C ARG A 109 -9.83 12.00 -11.01
N PHE A 110 -8.76 12.69 -11.29
CA PHE A 110 -8.58 13.46 -12.51
C PHE A 110 -8.01 12.58 -13.64
N VAL A 111 -8.17 13.02 -14.86
CA VAL A 111 -7.64 12.27 -16.03
C VAL A 111 -6.10 12.29 -16.02
N SER A 112 -5.53 13.42 -15.65
CA SER A 112 -4.08 13.62 -15.56
C SER A 112 -3.71 14.38 -14.31
N LEU A 113 -2.52 14.13 -13.80
CA LEU A 113 -1.95 14.83 -12.67
C LEU A 113 -1.56 16.26 -13.07
N SER A 114 -2.00 17.24 -12.29
CA SER A 114 -1.65 18.66 -12.47
C SER A 114 -1.63 19.38 -11.14
N VAL A 115 -1.00 20.54 -11.08
CA VAL A 115 -0.95 21.39 -9.88
C VAL A 115 -2.34 21.83 -9.38
N ASN A 116 -3.34 21.81 -10.27
CA ASN A 116 -4.72 22.14 -9.93
C ASN A 116 -5.45 21.01 -9.21
N ASN A 117 -4.85 19.82 -9.12
CA ASN A 117 -5.44 18.67 -8.44
C ASN A 117 -5.22 18.70 -6.93
N ALA A 118 -4.43 19.65 -6.41
CA ALA A 118 -4.18 19.79 -4.98
C ALA A 118 -5.49 19.95 -4.21
N VAL A 119 -5.62 19.19 -3.13
CA VAL A 119 -6.82 19.21 -2.28
C VAL A 119 -6.69 20.28 -1.22
N ARG A 120 -5.48 20.53 -0.77
CA ARG A 120 -5.13 21.47 0.31
C ARG A 120 -3.96 22.35 -0.12
N ALA A 121 -3.85 23.52 0.49
CA ALA A 121 -2.69 24.40 0.33
C ALA A 121 -1.49 23.91 1.20
N GLY A 122 -0.33 24.53 1.03
CA GLY A 122 0.85 24.25 1.82
C GLY A 122 1.53 22.92 1.41
N LYS A 123 1.90 22.11 2.39
CA LYS A 123 2.67 20.85 2.17
C LYS A 123 2.04 19.86 1.18
N ASP A 124 0.72 19.85 1.10
CA ASP A 124 0.00 18.98 0.14
C ASP A 124 0.27 19.43 -1.29
N LYS A 125 0.22 20.72 -1.55
CA LYS A 125 0.51 21.31 -2.86
C LYS A 125 1.99 21.12 -3.23
N GLU A 126 2.90 21.35 -2.30
CA GLU A 126 4.34 21.11 -2.49
C GLU A 126 4.64 19.65 -2.84
N THR A 127 4.03 18.70 -2.12
CA THR A 127 4.18 17.27 -2.44
C THR A 127 3.67 16.93 -3.83
N LEU A 128 2.56 17.53 -4.26
CA LEU A 128 2.03 17.38 -5.60
C LEU A 128 2.97 17.97 -6.68
N GLU A 129 3.51 19.15 -6.45
CA GLU A 129 4.47 19.79 -7.35
C GLU A 129 5.73 18.95 -7.50
N ASN A 130 6.27 18.42 -6.41
CA ASN A 130 7.39 17.49 -6.39
C ASN A 130 7.09 16.22 -7.17
N LEU A 131 5.91 15.63 -6.97
CA LEU A 131 5.46 14.44 -7.70
C LEU A 131 5.39 14.68 -9.22
N ILE A 132 4.81 15.82 -9.64
CA ILE A 132 4.72 16.21 -11.05
C ILE A 132 6.12 16.41 -11.63
N THR A 133 6.99 17.10 -10.92
CA THR A 133 8.37 17.35 -11.35
C THR A 133 9.12 16.06 -11.63
N VAL A 134 9.08 15.11 -10.69
CA VAL A 134 9.73 13.79 -10.86
C VAL A 134 9.14 13.02 -12.03
N LEU A 135 7.82 12.90 -12.10
CA LEU A 135 7.17 12.09 -13.15
C LEU A 135 7.37 12.69 -14.54
N SER A 136 7.49 14.01 -14.65
CA SER A 136 7.78 14.70 -15.92
C SER A 136 9.20 14.44 -16.42
N GLN A 137 10.16 14.16 -15.54
CA GLN A 137 11.55 13.88 -15.90
C GLN A 137 11.79 12.41 -16.28
N ILE A 138 10.91 11.50 -15.88
CA ILE A 138 11.05 10.07 -16.14
C ILE A 138 10.44 9.71 -17.51
N GLN A 139 11.28 9.71 -18.54
CA GLN A 139 10.83 9.57 -19.94
C GLN A 139 10.96 8.14 -20.49
N THR A 140 11.85 7.31 -19.96
CA THR A 140 12.11 5.95 -20.47
C THR A 140 11.70 4.87 -19.49
N SER A 141 11.45 3.64 -20.01
CA SER A 141 11.19 2.49 -19.15
C SER A 141 12.37 2.13 -18.25
N GLU A 142 13.60 2.35 -18.75
CA GLU A 142 14.82 2.12 -17.97
C GLU A 142 14.92 3.08 -16.78
N SER A 143 14.72 4.40 -17.01
CA SER A 143 14.73 5.38 -15.94
C SER A 143 13.61 5.11 -14.93
N ALA A 144 12.42 4.77 -15.41
CA ALA A 144 11.30 4.41 -14.54
C ALA A 144 11.62 3.18 -13.68
N TYR A 145 12.22 2.14 -14.25
CA TYR A 145 12.64 0.95 -13.50
C TYR A 145 13.78 1.24 -12.53
N LYS A 146 14.77 2.07 -12.92
CA LYS A 146 15.83 2.55 -12.01
C LYS A 146 15.24 3.18 -10.75
N TYR A 147 14.31 4.11 -10.92
CA TYR A 147 13.69 4.81 -9.79
C TYR A 147 12.65 3.97 -9.06
N LEU A 148 12.02 3.00 -9.71
CA LEU A 148 11.18 2.03 -9.03
C LEU A 148 11.99 1.18 -8.04
N LYS A 149 13.19 0.73 -8.42
CA LYS A 149 14.12 0.01 -7.50
C LYS A 149 14.54 0.89 -6.32
N SER A 150 14.83 2.15 -6.57
CA SER A 150 15.15 3.10 -5.50
C SER A 150 13.95 3.35 -4.58
N ALA A 151 12.75 3.45 -5.14
CA ALA A 151 11.52 3.55 -4.37
C ALA A 151 11.30 2.33 -3.45
N MET A 152 11.64 1.10 -3.91
CA MET A 152 11.52 -0.11 -3.09
C MET A 152 12.35 -0.04 -1.82
N VAL A 153 13.53 0.56 -1.85
CA VAL A 153 14.35 0.76 -0.63
C VAL A 153 13.58 1.57 0.42
N VAL A 154 12.91 2.64 -0.01
CA VAL A 154 12.10 3.47 0.89
C VAL A 154 10.85 2.72 1.37
N LEU A 155 10.20 1.94 0.50
CA LEU A 155 9.02 1.15 0.87
C LEU A 155 9.34 0.05 1.88
N VAL A 156 10.50 -0.59 1.76
CA VAL A 156 10.99 -1.56 2.77
C VAL A 156 11.17 -0.86 4.12
N SER A 157 11.82 0.32 4.15
CA SER A 157 11.96 1.11 5.38
C SER A 157 10.61 1.52 5.98
N ASN A 158 9.67 1.97 5.15
CA ASN A 158 8.32 2.32 5.61
C ASN A 158 7.58 1.10 6.19
N HIS A 159 7.76 -0.08 5.59
CA HIS A 159 7.21 -1.33 6.09
C HIS A 159 7.80 -1.70 7.47
N GLU A 160 9.13 -1.60 7.62
CA GLU A 160 9.78 -1.85 8.91
C GLU A 160 9.28 -0.88 9.99
N GLU A 161 9.11 0.39 9.66
CA GLU A 161 8.52 1.37 10.58
C GLU A 161 7.06 1.05 10.91
N TYR A 162 6.29 0.55 9.94
CA TYR A 162 4.93 0.10 10.17
C TYR A 162 4.90 -1.10 11.13
N LEU A 163 5.75 -2.10 10.93
CA LEU A 163 5.83 -3.27 11.82
C LEU A 163 6.23 -2.90 13.26
N LYS A 164 7.11 -1.92 13.43
CA LYS A 164 7.50 -1.45 14.78
C LYS A 164 6.32 -0.97 15.62
N LYS A 165 5.22 -0.53 14.98
CA LYS A 165 4.01 -0.11 15.69
C LYS A 165 3.32 -1.28 16.39
N PHE A 166 3.52 -2.49 15.89
CA PHE A 166 2.93 -3.72 16.41
C PHE A 166 3.94 -4.58 17.21
N ALA A 167 5.22 -4.16 17.24
CA ALA A 167 6.22 -4.89 18.01
C ALA A 167 5.88 -4.86 19.51
N ILE A 168 5.74 -6.03 20.09
CA ILE A 168 5.73 -6.23 21.53
C ILE A 168 7.19 -6.40 21.91
N GLY A 169 7.67 -5.65 22.92
CA GLY A 169 9.06 -5.80 23.39
C GLY A 169 9.33 -7.22 23.91
N ASP A 170 10.59 -7.65 23.85
CA ASP A 170 11.08 -8.96 24.34
C ASP A 170 11.01 -9.11 25.88
N ALA A 171 10.08 -8.45 26.54
CA ALA A 171 9.93 -8.55 27.99
C ALA A 171 9.47 -9.97 28.34
N LEU A 172 10.20 -10.61 29.24
CA LEU A 172 9.73 -11.78 29.97
C LEU A 172 8.46 -11.37 30.72
N ILE A 173 7.32 -11.87 30.26
CA ILE A 173 6.02 -11.46 30.77
C ILE A 173 5.73 -12.32 32.00
N ASP A 174 5.62 -11.69 33.16
CA ASP A 174 5.00 -12.33 34.32
C ASP A 174 3.52 -12.59 34.00
N VAL A 175 3.02 -13.76 34.41
CA VAL A 175 1.62 -14.17 34.22
C VAL A 175 0.65 -13.13 34.82
N SER A 176 1.07 -12.42 35.85
CA SER A 176 0.29 -11.33 36.45
C SER A 176 0.11 -10.11 35.56
N GLU A 177 1.07 -9.87 34.63
CA GLU A 177 1.04 -8.75 33.70
C GLU A 177 0.44 -9.13 32.33
N PHE A 178 0.17 -10.43 32.11
CA PHE A 178 -0.31 -10.94 30.82
C PHE A 178 -1.62 -10.28 30.39
N SER A 179 -2.55 -10.06 31.32
CA SER A 179 -3.85 -9.43 31.03
C SER A 179 -3.67 -7.99 30.56
N GLN A 180 -2.76 -7.23 31.21
CA GLN A 180 -2.46 -5.86 30.82
C GLN A 180 -1.77 -5.83 29.45
N LEU A 181 -0.84 -6.73 29.21
CA LEU A 181 -0.16 -6.84 27.91
C LEU A 181 -1.15 -7.12 26.77
N VAL A 182 -2.10 -8.03 26.99
CA VAL A 182 -3.14 -8.34 25.98
C VAL A 182 -4.00 -7.11 25.71
N LEU A 183 -4.40 -6.38 26.76
CA LEU A 183 -5.17 -5.14 26.60
C LEU A 183 -4.37 -4.08 25.84
N ASP A 184 -3.11 -3.87 26.21
CA ASP A 184 -2.24 -2.89 25.53
C ASP A 184 -2.01 -3.26 24.06
N TYR A 185 -1.90 -4.55 23.76
CA TYR A 185 -1.81 -5.05 22.42
C TYR A 185 -3.10 -4.80 21.62
N ILE A 186 -4.26 -5.11 22.22
CA ILE A 186 -5.57 -4.84 21.61
C ILE A 186 -5.73 -3.34 21.34
N TYR A 187 -5.44 -2.48 22.32
CA TYR A 187 -5.49 -1.02 22.12
C TYR A 187 -4.55 -0.56 21.01
N LYS A 188 -3.31 -1.06 20.99
CA LYS A 188 -2.32 -0.70 19.99
C LYS A 188 -2.74 -1.09 18.57
N ILE A 189 -3.39 -2.24 18.41
CA ILE A 189 -3.91 -2.71 17.13
C ILE A 189 -5.16 -1.94 16.73
N THR A 190 -6.10 -1.70 17.66
CA THR A 190 -7.37 -1.04 17.35
C THR A 190 -7.25 0.47 17.12
N ASP A 191 -6.19 1.10 17.61
CA ASP A 191 -5.86 2.50 17.33
C ASP A 191 -5.45 2.73 15.86
N HIS A 192 -5.14 1.66 15.15
CA HIS A 192 -4.86 1.69 13.71
C HIS A 192 -6.05 1.14 12.93
N THR A 193 -6.68 1.98 12.12
CA THR A 193 -7.77 1.59 11.23
C THR A 193 -7.26 0.60 10.16
N MET A 194 -7.33 -0.68 10.46
CA MET A 194 -7.11 -1.75 9.49
C MET A 194 -8.46 -2.17 8.85
N GLU A 195 -9.29 -1.18 8.50
CA GLU A 195 -10.58 -1.36 7.81
C GLU A 195 -11.50 -2.42 8.44
N GLY A 196 -11.42 -2.60 9.75
CA GLY A 196 -12.25 -3.55 10.51
C GLY A 196 -11.76 -5.00 10.48
N GLU A 197 -10.59 -5.27 9.90
CA GLU A 197 -10.05 -6.65 9.82
C GLU A 197 -9.44 -7.12 11.16
N VAL A 198 -9.00 -6.20 12.00
CA VAL A 198 -8.28 -6.55 13.25
C VAL A 198 -9.20 -7.08 14.34
N CYS A 199 -10.37 -6.47 14.54
CA CYS A 199 -11.27 -6.93 15.60
C CYS A 199 -11.69 -8.40 15.45
N PRO A 200 -12.07 -8.90 14.26
CA PRO A 200 -12.33 -10.32 14.08
C PRO A 200 -11.13 -11.23 14.35
N LEU A 201 -9.90 -10.78 14.04
CA LEU A 201 -8.68 -11.52 14.35
C LEU A 201 -8.48 -11.66 15.85
N VAL A 202 -8.54 -10.55 16.57
CA VAL A 202 -8.35 -10.54 18.01
C VAL A 202 -9.40 -11.40 18.70
N VAL A 203 -10.66 -11.30 18.30
CA VAL A 203 -11.75 -12.14 18.85
C VAL A 203 -11.47 -13.61 18.57
N ALA A 204 -11.09 -13.99 17.34
CA ALA A 204 -10.80 -15.37 17.00
C ALA A 204 -9.63 -15.94 17.82
N GLU A 205 -8.57 -15.17 18.02
CA GLU A 205 -7.41 -15.58 18.83
C GLU A 205 -7.78 -15.72 20.30
N LEU A 206 -8.57 -14.79 20.86
CA LEU A 206 -9.05 -14.88 22.23
C LEU A 206 -9.98 -16.09 22.44
N GLU A 207 -10.87 -16.35 21.49
CA GLU A 207 -11.74 -17.53 21.52
C GLU A 207 -10.93 -18.83 21.40
N GLN A 208 -9.92 -18.87 20.54
CA GLN A 208 -9.02 -20.01 20.40
C GLN A 208 -8.26 -20.27 21.71
N LEU A 209 -7.79 -19.23 22.38
CA LEU A 209 -7.14 -19.35 23.70
C LEU A 209 -8.10 -19.85 24.77
N TYR A 210 -9.35 -19.36 24.78
CA TYR A 210 -10.37 -19.75 25.75
C TYR A 210 -10.83 -21.21 25.56
N LEU A 211 -11.07 -21.62 24.31
CA LEU A 211 -11.55 -22.96 23.98
C LEU A 211 -10.43 -24.04 24.03
N GLY A 212 -9.16 -23.61 23.97
CA GLY A 212 -8.02 -24.51 24.03
C GLY A 212 -7.75 -25.22 22.70
N LYS A 213 -6.90 -26.26 22.75
CA LYS A 213 -6.41 -26.96 21.56
C LYS A 213 -7.42 -27.94 20.95
N ASP A 214 -8.46 -28.25 21.69
CA ASP A 214 -9.47 -29.25 21.29
C ASP A 214 -10.50 -28.67 20.29
N PHE A 215 -10.44 -27.36 20.06
CA PHE A 215 -11.33 -26.64 19.16
C PHE A 215 -10.52 -25.84 18.14
N LYS A 216 -11.06 -25.70 16.95
CA LYS A 216 -10.49 -24.84 15.92
C LYS A 216 -11.44 -23.68 15.64
N VAL A 217 -11.03 -22.48 15.99
CA VAL A 217 -11.78 -21.27 15.65
C VAL A 217 -11.50 -20.89 14.20
N LEU A 218 -12.54 -20.86 13.38
CA LEU A 218 -12.48 -20.40 12.00
C LEU A 218 -12.98 -18.97 11.92
N SER A 219 -12.10 -18.04 11.56
CA SER A 219 -12.49 -16.67 11.25
C SER A 219 -12.31 -16.42 9.76
N SER A 220 -13.31 -15.81 9.14
CA SER A 220 -13.18 -15.36 7.76
C SER A 220 -13.02 -13.85 7.74
N TYR A 221 -11.92 -13.39 7.14
CA TYR A 221 -11.67 -11.99 6.90
C TYR A 221 -12.31 -11.60 5.58
N GLY A 222 -12.99 -10.51 5.56
CA GLY A 222 -13.54 -9.93 4.37
C GLY A 222 -14.07 -8.53 4.65
N HIS A 223 -14.23 -7.75 3.64
CA HIS A 223 -14.90 -6.45 3.73
C HIS A 223 -16.19 -6.61 4.54
N ILE A 224 -16.54 -5.61 5.37
CA ILE A 224 -17.81 -5.58 6.14
C ILE A 224 -19.02 -5.93 5.28
N ARG A 225 -18.97 -5.68 3.96
CA ARG A 225 -19.99 -6.10 2.99
C ARG A 225 -20.05 -7.61 2.80
N ASP A 226 -18.93 -8.31 2.96
CA ASP A 226 -18.85 -9.76 2.80
C ASP A 226 -19.12 -10.48 4.12
N LEU A 227 -18.87 -9.85 5.27
CA LEU A 227 -19.21 -10.36 6.59
C LEU A 227 -20.72 -10.54 6.79
N LYS A 228 -21.55 -9.74 6.11
CA LYS A 228 -23.02 -9.92 6.12
C LYS A 228 -23.51 -11.18 5.40
N LYS A 229 -22.64 -11.87 4.66
CA LYS A 229 -22.98 -13.08 3.88
C LYS A 229 -22.33 -14.36 4.38
N LYS A 230 -21.43 -14.27 5.37
CA LYS A 230 -20.73 -15.44 5.92
C LYS A 230 -21.17 -15.64 7.35
N GLU A 231 -21.89 -16.73 7.60
CA GLU A 231 -22.20 -17.21 8.93
C GLU A 231 -20.91 -17.61 9.62
N PHE A 232 -20.72 -17.17 10.86
CA PHE A 232 -19.69 -17.69 11.73
C PHE A 232 -20.07 -19.14 12.05
N SER A 233 -19.38 -20.09 11.45
CA SER A 233 -19.52 -21.48 11.82
C SER A 233 -18.38 -21.87 12.77
N ILE A 234 -18.73 -22.23 13.99
CA ILE A 234 -17.84 -22.95 14.88
C ILE A 234 -18.00 -24.41 14.48
N ASP A 235 -17.05 -24.94 13.71
CA ASP A 235 -17.00 -26.38 13.46
C ASP A 235 -16.32 -27.04 14.65
N VAL A 236 -17.12 -27.76 15.41
CA VAL A 236 -16.66 -28.60 16.51
C VAL A 236 -16.39 -29.97 15.91
N ASP A 237 -15.17 -30.21 15.45
CA ASP A 237 -14.71 -31.56 15.15
C ASP A 237 -14.54 -32.34 16.45
N LYS A 238 -15.41 -33.36 16.61
CA LYS A 238 -15.27 -34.35 17.68
C LYS A 238 -14.23 -35.38 17.34
#